data_61bbcb3976a77edd282ad32479ca52f9
#
_entry.id   61bbcb3976a77edd282ad32479ca52f9
#
_cell.length_a   1.000
_cell.length_b   1.000
_cell.length_c   1.000
_cell.angle_alpha   90.00
_cell.angle_beta   90.00
_cell.angle_gamma   90.00
#
_symmetry.space_group_name_H-M   'P 1'
#
loop_
_entity.id
_entity.type
_entity.pdbx_description
1 polymer ?
#
loop_
_entity_poly.entity_id
_entity_poly.type
_entity_poly.pdbx_seq_one_letter_code
_entity_poly.pdbx_strand_id
1 'polypeptide(L)'
;MSRRRTARREDLGLGKAEFAVLRRLDTPVKIQDYLFKLKQNFEPNGDACRPVRVVLRSRNAHCIEGAMLAAAALWVHGEPPLLMDMRAEHDFDHVVALFRRRGFWGAISKTNGAYLRWRDPVYRSLRELAMSYMHEYSNKREYKSLREYSLPFDLRRIDPAIWAAGEKDAWEVPERLEEVRHFRLVTRAQARALTRRDPFERKVAALLQYRKPRRRLRKGSF
;
A
#
# COMPACT_ATOMS: atom_id res chain seq x y z
N MET A 1 -7.61 12.46 -26.58
CA MET A 1 -6.66 11.99 -25.54
C MET A 1 -6.35 13.15 -24.62
N SER A 2 -6.90 13.18 -23.39
CA SER A 2 -6.55 14.21 -22.41
C SER A 2 -5.06 14.09 -22.08
N ARG A 3 -4.31 15.19 -22.19
CA ARG A 3 -2.88 15.26 -21.79
C ARG A 3 -2.78 14.75 -20.33
N ARG A 4 -2.06 13.67 -20.10
CA ARG A 4 -1.71 13.19 -18.77
C ARG A 4 -0.95 14.31 -18.05
N ARG A 5 -1.63 14.99 -17.12
CA ARG A 5 -1.02 16.11 -16.39
C ARG A 5 -0.06 15.54 -15.35
N THR A 6 1.24 15.73 -15.54
CA THR A 6 2.27 15.44 -14.55
C THR A 6 2.09 16.36 -13.34
N ALA A 7 2.26 15.83 -12.14
CA ALA A 7 2.28 16.64 -10.94
C ALA A 7 3.58 17.45 -10.88
N ARG A 8 3.46 18.75 -10.67
CA ARG A 8 4.57 19.63 -10.32
C ARG A 8 4.77 19.64 -8.82
N ARG A 9 5.88 20.19 -8.39
CA ARG A 9 6.20 20.32 -6.96
C ARG A 9 5.10 21.07 -6.19
N GLU A 10 4.58 22.13 -6.79
CA GLU A 10 3.52 22.99 -6.25
C GLU A 10 2.19 22.24 -6.12
N ASP A 11 1.87 21.37 -7.08
CA ASP A 11 0.65 20.55 -7.06
C ASP A 11 0.64 19.56 -5.88
N LEU A 12 1.81 19.15 -5.37
CA LEU A 12 1.97 18.26 -4.21
C LEU A 12 2.30 19.01 -2.91
N GLY A 13 2.58 20.31 -2.95
CA GLY A 13 2.99 21.10 -1.80
C GLY A 13 4.32 20.66 -1.15
N LEU A 14 5.15 19.91 -1.85
CA LEU A 14 6.39 19.34 -1.32
C LEU A 14 7.58 20.30 -1.44
N GLY A 15 8.56 20.16 -0.53
CA GLY A 15 9.84 20.86 -0.61
C GLY A 15 10.71 20.36 -1.78
N LYS A 16 11.72 21.17 -2.18
CA LYS A 16 12.63 20.82 -3.29
C LYS A 16 13.30 19.45 -3.10
N ALA A 17 13.80 19.16 -1.90
CA ALA A 17 14.47 17.89 -1.59
C ALA A 17 13.50 16.69 -1.64
N GLU A 18 12.30 16.83 -1.10
CA GLU A 18 11.26 15.80 -1.09
C GLU A 18 10.82 15.48 -2.53
N PHE A 19 10.53 16.52 -3.32
CA PHE A 19 10.14 16.36 -4.73
C PHE A 19 11.25 15.75 -5.58
N ALA A 20 12.53 16.10 -5.31
CA ALA A 20 13.67 15.52 -6.01
C ALA A 20 13.80 14.00 -5.79
N VAL A 21 13.34 13.47 -4.63
CA VAL A 21 13.25 12.02 -4.42
C VAL A 21 12.22 11.42 -5.38
N LEU A 22 11.00 11.95 -5.42
CA LEU A 22 9.95 11.44 -6.31
C LEU A 22 10.34 11.51 -7.78
N ARG A 23 11.02 12.58 -8.21
CA ARG A 23 11.53 12.71 -9.59
C ARG A 23 12.52 11.64 -10.01
N ARG A 24 13.32 11.10 -9.08
CA ARG A 24 14.25 10.01 -9.37
C ARG A 24 13.57 8.64 -9.46
N LEU A 25 12.34 8.53 -8.98
CA LEU A 25 11.52 7.32 -9.01
C LEU A 25 10.67 7.28 -10.30
N ASP A 26 11.34 7.30 -11.46
CA ASP A 26 10.74 7.50 -12.79
C ASP A 26 10.10 6.23 -13.39
N THR A 27 10.26 5.08 -12.74
CA THR A 27 9.62 3.83 -13.14
C THR A 27 8.97 3.12 -11.96
N PRO A 28 7.89 2.34 -12.18
CA PRO A 28 7.28 1.52 -11.11
C PRO A 28 8.28 0.62 -10.38
N VAL A 29 9.25 0.05 -11.08
CA VAL A 29 10.32 -0.77 -10.48
C VAL A 29 11.17 0.04 -9.52
N LYS A 30 11.65 1.24 -9.92
CA LYS A 30 12.41 2.13 -9.03
C LYS A 30 11.61 2.57 -7.82
N ILE A 31 10.30 2.80 -7.98
CA ILE A 31 9.40 3.10 -6.85
C ILE A 31 9.35 1.90 -5.90
N GLN A 32 9.13 0.69 -6.41
CA GLN A 32 9.09 -0.51 -5.60
C GLN A 32 10.42 -0.76 -4.87
N ASP A 33 11.55 -0.61 -5.55
CA ASP A 33 12.90 -0.75 -4.95
C ASP A 33 13.13 0.26 -3.83
N TYR A 34 12.61 1.49 -3.99
CA TYR A 34 12.66 2.50 -2.94
C TYR A 34 11.83 2.08 -1.73
N LEU A 35 10.59 1.60 -1.93
CA LEU A 35 9.73 1.11 -0.86
C LEU A 35 10.35 -0.08 -0.10
N PHE A 36 11.04 -0.99 -0.78
CA PHE A 36 11.72 -2.11 -0.13
C PHE A 36 12.84 -1.65 0.83
N LYS A 37 13.47 -0.51 0.56
CA LYS A 37 14.51 0.09 1.41
C LYS A 37 13.95 0.88 2.59
N LEU A 38 12.66 1.22 2.59
CA LEU A 38 12.01 1.83 3.73
C LEU A 38 11.79 0.78 4.83
N LYS A 39 12.14 1.13 6.07
CA LYS A 39 11.84 0.28 7.22
C LYS A 39 10.32 0.14 7.39
N GLN A 40 9.89 -0.90 8.12
CA GLN A 40 8.49 -1.03 8.49
C GLN A 40 8.11 0.02 9.53
N ASN A 41 6.98 0.73 9.32
CA ASN A 41 6.31 1.44 10.38
C ASN A 41 5.55 0.43 11.24
N PHE A 42 5.95 0.25 12.49
CA PHE A 42 5.32 -0.65 13.45
C PHE A 42 4.32 0.07 14.36
N GLU A 43 4.00 1.31 14.05
CA GLU A 43 3.00 2.13 14.76
C GLU A 43 3.19 2.11 16.28
N PRO A 44 4.36 2.52 16.77
CA PRO A 44 4.71 2.39 18.19
C PRO A 44 3.84 3.24 19.11
N ASN A 45 3.20 4.26 18.58
CA ASN A 45 2.35 5.22 19.29
C ASN A 45 0.85 5.07 18.99
N GLY A 46 0.44 3.97 18.36
CA GLY A 46 -0.93 3.72 17.89
C GLY A 46 -1.01 3.80 16.36
N ASP A 47 -2.23 3.59 15.84
CA ASP A 47 -2.50 3.60 14.41
C ASP A 47 -2.05 4.92 13.77
N ALA A 48 -1.52 4.83 12.56
CA ALA A 48 -0.98 5.98 11.82
C ALA A 48 -1.34 5.90 10.33
N CYS A 49 -1.46 7.07 9.69
CA CYS A 49 -1.59 7.19 8.25
C CYS A 49 -0.76 8.40 7.78
N ARG A 50 0.56 8.26 7.81
CA ARG A 50 1.47 9.39 7.63
C ARG A 50 1.56 9.84 6.17
N PRO A 51 1.46 11.17 5.91
CA PRO A 51 1.59 11.75 4.58
C PRO A 51 2.96 11.45 3.95
N VAL A 52 3.03 11.59 2.62
CA VAL A 52 4.26 11.33 1.84
C VAL A 52 5.47 12.07 2.39
N ARG A 53 5.32 13.35 2.76
CA ARG A 53 6.38 14.16 3.38
C ARG A 53 6.96 13.50 4.62
N VAL A 54 6.11 13.05 5.53
CA VAL A 54 6.53 12.41 6.78
C VAL A 54 7.22 11.07 6.51
N VAL A 55 6.70 10.28 5.55
CA VAL A 55 7.31 9.03 5.13
C VAL A 55 8.72 9.25 4.55
N LEU A 56 8.88 10.26 3.69
CA LEU A 56 10.17 10.60 3.09
C LEU A 56 11.22 10.98 4.15
N ARG A 57 10.81 11.73 5.18
CA ARG A 57 11.69 12.16 6.28
C ARG A 57 12.02 11.01 7.24
N SER A 58 11.02 10.24 7.66
CA SER A 58 11.17 9.18 8.66
C SER A 58 11.79 7.89 8.10
N ARG A 59 11.79 7.71 6.78
CA ARG A 59 12.34 6.54 6.08
C ARG A 59 11.75 5.21 6.52
N ASN A 60 10.48 5.23 6.92
CA ASN A 60 9.70 4.03 7.22
C ASN A 60 8.23 4.21 6.81
N ALA A 61 7.55 3.10 6.50
CA ALA A 61 6.17 3.09 6.06
C ALA A 61 5.50 1.74 6.32
N HIS A 62 4.19 1.73 6.48
CA HIS A 62 3.35 0.54 6.29
C HIS A 62 2.60 0.61 4.92
N CYS A 63 1.61 -0.26 4.68
CA CYS A 63 1.03 -0.46 3.35
C CYS A 63 0.45 0.82 2.72
N ILE A 64 -0.51 1.49 3.37
CA ILE A 64 -1.17 2.68 2.82
C ILE A 64 -0.21 3.87 2.67
N GLU A 65 0.71 4.05 3.62
CA GLU A 65 1.73 5.09 3.56
C GLU A 65 2.67 4.90 2.35
N GLY A 66 3.11 3.65 2.13
CA GLY A 66 3.90 3.28 0.96
C GLY A 66 3.12 3.41 -0.34
N ALA A 67 1.83 3.08 -0.33
CA ALA A 67 0.96 3.22 -1.50
C ALA A 67 0.75 4.71 -1.88
N MET A 68 0.55 5.60 -0.89
CA MET A 68 0.47 7.05 -1.13
C MET A 68 1.78 7.60 -1.74
N LEU A 69 2.94 7.19 -1.21
CA LEU A 69 4.23 7.61 -1.76
C LEU A 69 4.41 7.10 -3.20
N ALA A 70 4.06 5.86 -3.47
CA ALA A 70 4.13 5.29 -4.82
C ALA A 70 3.20 6.02 -5.79
N ALA A 71 1.96 6.31 -5.37
CA ALA A 71 0.99 7.05 -6.16
C ALA A 71 1.48 8.48 -6.47
N ALA A 72 2.10 9.18 -5.49
CA ALA A 72 2.70 10.48 -5.70
C ALA A 72 3.83 10.43 -6.75
N ALA A 73 4.72 9.43 -6.66
CA ALA A 73 5.79 9.24 -7.63
C ALA A 73 5.24 8.95 -9.04
N LEU A 74 4.22 8.09 -9.15
CA LEU A 74 3.54 7.82 -10.43
C LEU A 74 2.94 9.10 -11.01
N TRP A 75 2.33 9.96 -10.18
CA TRP A 75 1.72 11.21 -10.64
C TRP A 75 2.77 12.22 -11.15
N VAL A 76 3.92 12.32 -10.49
CA VAL A 76 5.05 13.13 -10.94
C VAL A 76 5.50 12.71 -12.35
N HIS A 77 5.34 11.44 -12.72
CA HIS A 77 5.70 10.89 -14.04
C HIS A 77 4.51 10.72 -15.00
N GLY A 78 3.38 11.42 -14.71
CA GLY A 78 2.23 11.52 -15.62
C GLY A 78 1.25 10.34 -15.57
N GLU A 79 1.35 9.48 -14.55
CA GLU A 79 0.36 8.45 -14.30
C GLU A 79 -0.63 8.90 -13.22
N PRO A 80 -1.91 8.49 -13.28
CA PRO A 80 -2.86 8.87 -12.25
C PRO A 80 -2.46 8.23 -10.91
N PRO A 81 -2.57 8.97 -9.77
CA PRO A 81 -2.22 8.46 -8.45
C PRO A 81 -3.34 7.57 -7.89
N LEU A 82 -3.41 6.33 -8.36
CA LEU A 82 -4.49 5.39 -8.05
C LEU A 82 -4.11 4.44 -6.92
N LEU A 83 -5.01 4.29 -5.96
CA LEU A 83 -4.95 3.29 -4.91
C LEU A 83 -6.04 2.22 -5.13
N MET A 84 -5.77 1.00 -4.67
CA MET A 84 -6.75 -0.07 -4.55
C MET A 84 -6.64 -0.67 -3.16
N ASP A 85 -7.78 -0.73 -2.48
CA ASP A 85 -7.93 -1.41 -1.21
C ASP A 85 -8.35 -2.87 -1.40
N MET A 86 -7.81 -3.75 -0.56
CA MET A 86 -8.12 -5.18 -0.51
C MET A 86 -8.56 -5.55 0.90
N ARG A 87 -9.86 -5.85 1.06
CA ARG A 87 -10.48 -6.17 2.36
C ARG A 87 -10.38 -7.63 2.71
N ALA A 88 -9.99 -7.88 3.94
CA ALA A 88 -9.79 -9.21 4.47
C ALA A 88 -10.67 -9.48 5.71
N GLU A 89 -11.14 -10.71 5.85
CA GLU A 89 -12.00 -11.14 6.96
C GLU A 89 -11.18 -11.56 8.19
N HIS A 90 -11.34 -10.87 9.30
CA HIS A 90 -10.57 -11.08 10.54
C HIS A 90 -9.05 -10.95 10.34
N ASP A 91 -8.64 -10.04 9.45
CA ASP A 91 -7.26 -9.75 9.10
C ASP A 91 -7.14 -8.26 8.75
N PHE A 92 -5.93 -7.76 8.56
CA PHE A 92 -5.72 -6.38 8.14
C PHE A 92 -5.96 -6.22 6.64
N ASP A 93 -6.62 -5.14 6.28
CA ASP A 93 -6.73 -4.71 4.89
C ASP A 93 -5.36 -4.29 4.34
N HIS A 94 -5.22 -4.32 3.03
CA HIS A 94 -3.96 -3.97 2.38
C HIS A 94 -4.18 -3.06 1.18
N VAL A 95 -3.49 -1.93 1.19
CA VAL A 95 -3.58 -0.92 0.13
C VAL A 95 -2.36 -0.99 -0.77
N VAL A 96 -2.58 -0.97 -2.07
CA VAL A 96 -1.55 -0.94 -3.10
C VAL A 96 -1.72 0.26 -4.03
N ALA A 97 -0.62 0.77 -4.60
CA ALA A 97 -0.70 1.74 -5.69
C ALA A 97 -0.74 1.01 -7.03
N LEU A 98 -1.66 1.43 -7.89
CA LEU A 98 -1.90 0.83 -9.20
C LEU A 98 -1.13 1.54 -10.30
N PHE A 99 -0.62 0.77 -11.27
CA PHE A 99 -0.08 1.30 -12.50
C PHE A 99 -0.48 0.44 -13.70
N ARG A 100 -0.32 0.99 -14.93
CA ARG A 100 -0.61 0.23 -16.15
C ARG A 100 0.56 0.29 -17.12
N ARG A 101 0.83 -0.84 -17.79
CA ARG A 101 1.76 -0.92 -18.93
C ARG A 101 1.13 -1.73 -20.05
N ARG A 102 1.14 -1.17 -21.26
CA ARG A 102 0.57 -1.83 -22.46
C ARG A 102 -0.86 -2.35 -22.25
N GLY A 103 -1.67 -1.65 -21.44
CA GLY A 103 -3.04 -2.05 -21.16
C GLY A 103 -3.24 -2.97 -19.95
N PHE A 104 -2.16 -3.55 -19.38
CA PHE A 104 -2.22 -4.47 -18.24
C PHE A 104 -1.97 -3.75 -16.91
N TRP A 105 -2.64 -4.21 -15.87
CA TRP A 105 -2.50 -3.73 -14.50
C TRP A 105 -1.32 -4.37 -13.79
N GLY A 106 -0.61 -3.58 -13.00
CA GLY A 106 0.36 -3.99 -12.01
C GLY A 106 0.13 -3.25 -10.70
N ALA A 107 0.81 -3.68 -9.63
CA ALA A 107 0.68 -3.07 -8.31
C ALA A 107 2.04 -2.88 -7.63
N ILE A 108 2.21 -1.71 -7.03
CA ILE A 108 3.34 -1.36 -6.16
C ILE A 108 2.86 -1.51 -4.72
N SER A 109 3.60 -2.26 -3.91
CA SER A 109 3.17 -2.64 -2.59
C SER A 109 4.27 -2.45 -1.54
N LYS A 110 3.89 -1.99 -0.35
CA LYS A 110 4.75 -1.97 0.84
C LYS A 110 4.23 -2.98 1.84
N THR A 111 5.04 -3.99 2.12
CA THR A 111 4.79 -5.02 3.12
C THR A 111 6.08 -5.32 3.88
N ASN A 112 5.95 -5.89 5.07
CA ASN A 112 7.08 -6.36 5.86
C ASN A 112 7.27 -7.87 5.75
N GLY A 113 6.26 -8.59 5.25
CA GLY A 113 6.28 -10.04 5.09
C GLY A 113 6.84 -10.51 3.74
N ALA A 114 6.90 -11.82 3.57
CA ALA A 114 7.25 -12.46 2.31
C ALA A 114 6.14 -12.34 1.25
N TYR A 115 4.91 -12.11 1.69
CA TYR A 115 3.69 -12.03 0.86
C TYR A 115 3.20 -10.58 0.66
N LEU A 116 2.17 -10.42 -0.18
CA LEU A 116 1.52 -9.14 -0.51
C LEU A 116 2.48 -8.12 -1.14
N ARG A 117 3.37 -8.60 -1.99
CA ARG A 117 4.41 -7.80 -2.64
C ARG A 117 3.99 -7.29 -4.01
N TRP A 118 4.94 -6.76 -4.75
CA TRP A 118 4.87 -6.32 -6.13
C TRP A 118 4.09 -7.28 -7.03
N ARG A 119 3.35 -6.70 -8.00
CA ARG A 119 2.75 -7.43 -9.11
C ARG A 119 3.15 -6.77 -10.42
N ASP A 120 3.74 -7.58 -11.30
CA ASP A 120 4.06 -7.17 -12.66
C ASP A 120 2.81 -6.79 -13.45
N PRO A 121 2.93 -5.90 -14.46
CA PRO A 121 1.78 -5.43 -15.23
C PRO A 121 1.35 -6.46 -16.30
N VAL A 122 0.78 -7.57 -15.84
CA VAL A 122 0.32 -8.69 -16.68
C VAL A 122 -1.18 -8.99 -16.52
N TYR A 123 -1.86 -8.32 -15.59
CA TYR A 123 -3.26 -8.58 -15.27
C TYR A 123 -4.19 -7.77 -16.16
N ARG A 124 -5.15 -8.42 -16.81
CA ARG A 124 -6.13 -7.79 -17.72
C ARG A 124 -7.18 -6.98 -16.98
N SER A 125 -7.50 -7.38 -15.75
CA SER A 125 -8.50 -6.74 -14.91
C SER A 125 -8.01 -6.54 -13.49
N LEU A 126 -8.65 -5.63 -12.75
CA LEU A 126 -8.38 -5.45 -11.32
C LEU A 126 -8.76 -6.69 -10.51
N ARG A 127 -9.79 -7.45 -10.97
CA ARG A 127 -10.15 -8.70 -10.33
C ARG A 127 -9.04 -9.75 -10.46
N GLU A 128 -8.43 -9.89 -11.64
CA GLU A 128 -7.27 -10.79 -11.82
C GLU A 128 -6.10 -10.37 -10.90
N LEU A 129 -5.80 -9.07 -10.87
CA LEU A 129 -4.76 -8.52 -10.00
C LEU A 129 -5.04 -8.84 -8.52
N ALA A 130 -6.25 -8.57 -8.03
CA ALA A 130 -6.63 -8.85 -6.66
C ALA A 130 -6.63 -10.36 -6.36
N MET A 131 -7.10 -11.21 -7.30
CA MET A 131 -7.05 -12.67 -7.16
C MET A 131 -5.63 -13.21 -7.04
N SER A 132 -4.63 -12.55 -7.61
CA SER A 132 -3.22 -12.97 -7.47
C SER A 132 -2.72 -12.91 -6.02
N TYR A 133 -3.39 -12.16 -5.16
CA TYR A 133 -3.09 -12.07 -3.73
C TYR A 133 -3.88 -13.06 -2.86
N MET A 134 -4.88 -13.76 -3.43
CA MET A 134 -5.84 -14.61 -2.69
C MET A 134 -5.17 -15.60 -1.74
N HIS A 135 -4.15 -16.30 -2.21
CA HIS A 135 -3.47 -17.33 -1.42
C HIS A 135 -2.40 -16.78 -0.47
N GLU A 136 -2.06 -15.52 -0.61
CA GLU A 136 -1.07 -14.85 0.24
C GLU A 136 -1.69 -14.26 1.52
N TYR A 137 -3.00 -13.98 1.50
CA TYR A 137 -3.74 -13.52 2.67
C TYR A 137 -4.15 -14.67 3.57
N SER A 138 -3.84 -14.55 4.86
CA SER A 138 -4.39 -15.45 5.87
C SER A 138 -4.36 -14.82 7.25
N ASN A 139 -5.46 -14.99 7.96
CA ASN A 139 -5.63 -14.44 9.29
C ASN A 139 -4.85 -15.25 10.35
N LYS A 140 -4.91 -14.81 11.62
CA LYS A 140 -4.21 -15.46 12.75
C LYS A 140 -4.59 -16.94 12.98
N ARG A 141 -5.74 -17.39 12.43
CA ARG A 141 -6.19 -18.77 12.49
C ARG A 141 -5.81 -19.58 11.25
N GLU A 142 -4.96 -19.02 10.39
CA GLU A 142 -4.45 -19.62 9.13
C GLU A 142 -5.52 -19.82 8.04
N TYR A 143 -6.72 -19.24 8.18
CA TYR A 143 -7.72 -19.24 7.12
C TYR A 143 -7.39 -18.16 6.08
N LYS A 144 -7.55 -18.48 4.81
CA LYS A 144 -7.39 -17.50 3.72
C LYS A 144 -8.46 -16.43 3.84
N SER A 145 -8.03 -15.19 4.01
CA SER A 145 -8.85 -14.09 4.54
C SER A 145 -9.29 -13.07 3.51
N LEU A 146 -8.66 -12.94 2.33
CA LEU A 146 -9.04 -11.96 1.33
C LEU A 146 -10.50 -12.18 0.84
N ARG A 147 -11.29 -11.09 0.81
CA ARG A 147 -12.72 -11.15 0.43
C ARG A 147 -13.09 -10.20 -0.67
N GLU A 148 -12.59 -8.97 -0.66
CA GLU A 148 -13.04 -7.92 -1.55
C GLU A 148 -11.87 -7.07 -2.04
N TYR A 149 -12.09 -6.34 -3.14
CA TYR A 149 -11.19 -5.32 -3.66
C TYR A 149 -12.00 -4.10 -4.09
N SER A 150 -11.43 -2.91 -3.98
CA SER A 150 -12.09 -1.66 -4.36
C SER A 150 -11.92 -1.35 -5.86
N LEU A 151 -12.78 -0.48 -6.38
CA LEU A 151 -12.44 0.31 -7.57
C LEU A 151 -11.19 1.15 -7.28
N PRO A 152 -10.44 1.56 -8.33
CA PRO A 152 -9.33 2.48 -8.16
C PRO A 152 -9.80 3.81 -7.57
N PHE A 153 -9.20 4.22 -6.47
CA PHE A 153 -9.40 5.54 -5.90
C PHE A 153 -8.31 6.50 -6.37
N ASP A 154 -8.70 7.62 -6.93
CA ASP A 154 -7.79 8.66 -7.41
C ASP A 154 -7.52 9.67 -6.30
N LEU A 155 -6.29 9.70 -5.80
CA LEU A 155 -5.87 10.62 -4.72
C LEU A 155 -5.99 12.11 -5.07
N ARG A 156 -6.17 12.48 -6.35
CA ARG A 156 -6.46 13.88 -6.74
C ARG A 156 -7.81 14.38 -6.23
N ARG A 157 -8.65 13.48 -5.71
CA ARG A 157 -9.93 13.83 -5.05
C ARG A 157 -9.76 14.31 -3.61
N ILE A 158 -8.58 14.17 -3.04
CA ILE A 158 -8.21 14.65 -1.72
C ILE A 158 -7.16 15.75 -1.91
N ASP A 159 -7.24 16.82 -1.12
CA ASP A 159 -6.24 17.89 -1.16
C ASP A 159 -4.83 17.32 -0.89
N PRO A 160 -3.86 17.52 -1.78
CA PRO A 160 -2.48 17.11 -1.56
C PRO A 160 -1.85 17.67 -0.28
N ALA A 161 -2.36 18.78 0.25
CA ALA A 161 -1.94 19.31 1.55
C ALA A 161 -2.22 18.34 2.70
N ILE A 162 -3.14 17.37 2.54
CA ILE A 162 -3.47 16.35 3.54
C ILE A 162 -2.53 15.15 3.39
N TRP A 163 -2.56 14.49 2.21
CA TRP A 163 -1.91 13.18 2.04
C TRP A 163 -0.47 13.25 1.50
N ALA A 164 -0.10 14.35 0.81
CA ALA A 164 1.26 14.51 0.28
C ALA A 164 2.12 15.40 1.18
N ALA A 165 1.68 16.64 1.43
CA ALA A 165 2.44 17.68 2.14
C ALA A 165 2.10 17.82 3.63
N GLY A 166 1.12 17.09 4.15
CA GLY A 166 0.69 17.17 5.54
C GLY A 166 1.79 16.83 6.54
N GLU A 167 1.59 17.29 7.78
CA GLU A 167 2.43 16.92 8.94
C GLU A 167 1.65 16.03 9.93
N LYS A 168 0.31 16.02 9.83
CA LYS A 168 -0.60 15.15 10.61
C LYS A 168 -1.02 13.94 9.77
N ASP A 169 -1.48 12.89 10.43
CA ASP A 169 -1.98 11.70 9.76
C ASP A 169 -3.12 12.02 8.79
N ALA A 170 -3.06 11.41 7.61
CA ALA A 170 -3.97 11.64 6.48
C ALA A 170 -5.19 10.70 6.53
N TRP A 171 -5.95 10.74 7.63
CA TRP A 171 -7.08 9.83 7.87
C TRP A 171 -8.19 9.92 6.82
N GLU A 172 -8.31 11.05 6.11
CA GLU A 172 -9.24 11.18 5.00
C GLU A 172 -8.97 10.12 3.90
N VAL A 173 -7.72 9.65 3.74
CA VAL A 173 -7.40 8.65 2.69
C VAL A 173 -8.05 7.30 2.98
N PRO A 174 -7.86 6.65 4.14
CA PRO A 174 -8.56 5.40 4.44
C PRO A 174 -10.07 5.59 4.51
N GLU A 175 -10.60 6.69 5.07
CA GLU A 175 -12.03 6.99 5.11
C GLU A 175 -12.63 7.01 3.70
N ARG A 176 -11.99 7.69 2.74
CA ARG A 176 -12.45 7.73 1.35
C ARG A 176 -12.29 6.39 0.63
N LEU A 177 -11.28 5.59 0.98
CA LEU A 177 -11.14 4.23 0.45
C LEU A 177 -12.27 3.31 0.92
N GLU A 178 -12.75 3.47 2.15
CA GLU A 178 -13.90 2.71 2.66
C GLU A 178 -15.20 3.04 1.91
N GLU A 179 -15.38 4.28 1.44
CA GLU A 179 -16.55 4.71 0.67
C GLU A 179 -16.55 4.20 -0.78
N VAL A 180 -15.38 3.81 -1.31
CA VAL A 180 -15.27 3.31 -2.69
C VAL A 180 -16.00 1.98 -2.82
N ARG A 181 -16.69 1.79 -3.95
CA ARG A 181 -17.35 0.52 -4.24
C ARG A 181 -16.35 -0.64 -4.24
N HIS A 182 -16.65 -1.66 -3.42
CA HIS A 182 -15.92 -2.92 -3.36
C HIS A 182 -16.65 -4.05 -4.09
N PHE A 183 -15.90 -4.99 -4.60
CA PHE A 183 -16.39 -6.17 -5.30
C PHE A 183 -15.89 -7.43 -4.63
N ARG A 184 -16.78 -8.38 -4.43
CA ARG A 184 -16.41 -9.68 -3.87
C ARG A 184 -15.56 -10.48 -4.83
N LEU A 185 -14.48 -11.05 -4.32
CA LEU A 185 -13.61 -11.98 -5.03
C LEU A 185 -14.16 -13.39 -5.03
N VAL A 186 -14.76 -13.81 -3.92
CA VAL A 186 -15.30 -15.15 -3.69
C VAL A 186 -16.70 -15.09 -3.06
N THR A 187 -17.54 -16.05 -3.36
CA THR A 187 -18.83 -16.22 -2.70
C THR A 187 -18.65 -16.71 -1.26
N ARG A 188 -19.70 -16.60 -0.44
CA ARG A 188 -19.69 -17.16 0.93
C ARG A 188 -19.43 -18.66 0.94
N ALA A 189 -19.96 -19.41 -0.02
CA ALA A 189 -19.74 -20.85 -0.15
C ALA A 189 -18.27 -21.17 -0.48
N GLN A 190 -17.68 -20.46 -1.44
CA GLN A 190 -16.27 -20.59 -1.78
C GLN A 190 -15.37 -20.23 -0.59
N ALA A 191 -15.67 -19.13 0.14
CA ALA A 191 -14.88 -18.72 1.30
C ALA A 191 -14.83 -19.80 2.39
N ARG A 192 -15.95 -20.50 2.63
CA ARG A 192 -16.01 -21.63 3.59
C ARG A 192 -15.22 -22.86 3.14
N ALA A 193 -15.06 -23.05 1.83
CA ALA A 193 -14.34 -24.17 1.24
C ALA A 193 -12.83 -23.92 1.08
N LEU A 194 -12.33 -22.70 1.38
CA LEU A 194 -10.91 -22.40 1.27
C LEU A 194 -10.11 -23.21 2.30
N THR A 195 -8.98 -23.77 1.83
CA THR A 195 -8.05 -24.49 2.68
C THR A 195 -7.26 -23.53 3.58
N ARG A 196 -6.81 -24.02 4.73
CA ARG A 196 -5.84 -23.29 5.57
C ARG A 196 -4.46 -23.31 4.91
N ARG A 197 -3.59 -22.41 5.35
CA ARG A 197 -2.16 -22.51 5.04
C ARG A 197 -1.60 -23.82 5.58
N ASP A 198 -0.76 -24.45 4.77
CA ASP A 198 0.01 -25.60 5.21
C ASP A 198 1.16 -25.20 6.17
N PRO A 199 1.81 -26.15 6.84
CA PRO A 199 2.88 -25.86 7.79
C PRO A 199 4.09 -25.14 7.18
N PHE A 200 4.39 -25.37 5.88
CA PHE A 200 5.50 -24.72 5.22
C PHE A 200 5.14 -23.26 4.82
N GLU A 201 3.97 -23.05 4.24
CA GLU A 201 3.45 -21.69 3.97
C GLU A 201 3.44 -20.82 5.24
N ARG A 202 3.11 -21.41 6.43
CA ARG A 202 3.16 -20.71 7.73
C ARG A 202 4.57 -20.24 8.08
N LYS A 203 5.58 -21.09 7.86
CA LYS A 203 6.98 -20.72 8.08
C LYS A 203 7.41 -19.56 7.18
N VAL A 204 7.03 -19.61 5.90
CA VAL A 204 7.33 -18.53 4.94
C VAL A 204 6.61 -17.24 5.33
N ALA A 205 5.35 -17.30 5.72
CA ALA A 205 4.57 -16.15 6.17
C ALA A 205 5.14 -15.47 7.43
N ALA A 206 5.83 -16.22 8.28
CA ALA A 206 6.49 -15.69 9.47
C ALA A 206 7.81 -14.95 9.17
N LEU A 207 8.31 -15.00 7.93
CA LEU A 207 9.53 -14.29 7.53
C LEU A 207 9.23 -12.78 7.43
N LEU A 208 9.94 -12.00 8.21
CA LEU A 208 9.84 -10.54 8.23
C LEU A 208 11.13 -9.90 7.76
N GLN A 209 11.03 -8.91 6.88
CA GLN A 209 12.16 -8.13 6.39
C GLN A 209 12.76 -7.27 7.52
N TYR A 210 11.91 -6.71 8.36
CA TYR A 210 12.30 -5.89 9.51
C TYR A 210 11.67 -6.46 10.79
N ARG A 211 12.47 -6.63 11.84
CA ARG A 211 11.98 -7.08 13.14
C ARG A 211 11.39 -5.91 13.93
N LYS A 212 10.27 -6.14 14.64
CA LYS A 212 9.70 -5.15 15.55
C LYS A 212 10.72 -4.83 16.65
N PRO A 213 11.03 -3.54 16.91
CA PRO A 213 11.92 -3.16 18.00
C PRO A 213 11.41 -3.72 19.32
N ARG A 214 12.29 -4.30 20.13
CA ARG A 214 11.90 -4.69 21.50
C ARG A 214 11.57 -3.41 22.27
N ARG A 215 10.39 -3.37 22.94
CA ARG A 215 10.10 -2.29 23.89
C ARG A 215 11.22 -2.30 24.94
N ARG A 216 12.01 -1.25 25.01
CA ARG A 216 12.85 -1.03 26.20
C ARG A 216 11.90 -0.79 27.35
N LEU A 217 11.81 -1.74 28.28
CA LEU A 217 11.22 -1.47 29.60
C LEU A 217 12.00 -0.28 30.15
N ARG A 218 11.31 0.88 30.34
CA ARG A 218 11.89 1.95 31.15
C ARG A 218 12.20 1.30 32.49
N LYS A 219 13.48 1.16 32.85
CA LYS A 219 13.87 0.89 34.22
C LYS A 219 13.24 2.00 35.06
N GLY A 220 12.30 1.63 35.91
CA GLY A 220 11.72 2.56 36.87
C GLY A 220 12.88 3.18 37.64
N SER A 221 12.94 4.51 37.64
CA SER A 221 13.65 5.25 38.67
C SER A 221 12.88 5.03 39.96
N PHE A 222 13.48 4.27 40.87
CA PHE A 222 13.09 4.26 42.27
C PHE A 222 13.46 5.60 42.89
#